data_3ce36007c7abccc6bd58259c10fc6668
#
_entry.id   3ce36007c7abccc6bd58259c10fc6668
#
_cell.length_a   1.000
_cell.length_b   1.000
_cell.length_c   1.000
_cell.angle_alpha   90.00
_cell.angle_beta   90.00
_cell.angle_gamma   90.00
#
_symmetry.space_group_name_H-M   'P 1'
#
loop_
_entity.id
_entity.type
_entity.pdbx_description
1 polymer ?
#
loop_
_entity_poly.entity_id
_entity_poly.type
_entity_poly.pdbx_seq_one_letter_code
_entity_poly.pdbx_strand_id
1 'polypeptide(L)'
;MKLQLRYFASLRETLGPGEALEWSPPAEAATAGALRQFLRARSQAHEQALAPGRAVRVAVDQSMAHDMTPLHDGAEVAFFPPVTGG
;
A
#
# COMPACT_ATOMS: atom_id res chain seq x y z
N MET A 1 -2.45 0.53 -14.82
CA MET A 1 -3.01 1.68 -14.09
C MET A 1 -1.92 2.46 -13.38
N LYS A 2 -2.14 3.74 -13.24
CA LYS A 2 -1.22 4.60 -12.50
C LYS A 2 -1.76 4.79 -11.09
N LEU A 3 -0.89 4.60 -10.10
CA LEU A 3 -1.24 4.78 -8.70
C LEU A 3 -0.29 5.78 -8.06
N GLN A 4 -0.80 6.54 -7.11
CA GLN A 4 0.04 7.40 -6.28
C GLN A 4 0.14 6.74 -4.92
N LEU A 5 1.32 6.19 -4.62
CA LEU A 5 1.57 5.55 -3.34
C LEU A 5 2.05 6.57 -2.32
N ARG A 6 1.62 6.41 -1.08
CA ARG A 6 2.08 7.24 0.03
C ARG A 6 2.35 6.35 1.24
N TYR A 7 3.45 6.64 1.92
CA TYR A 7 3.84 5.93 3.13
C TYR A 7 3.94 6.94 4.26
N PHE A 8 3.49 6.54 5.44
CA PHE A 8 3.48 7.41 6.61
C PHE A 8 4.20 6.76 7.79
N ALA A 9 4.64 7.60 8.72
CA ALA A 9 5.28 7.19 9.98
C ALA A 9 6.46 6.25 9.73
N SER A 10 6.51 5.11 10.42
CA SER A 10 7.63 4.19 10.31
C SER A 10 7.78 3.62 8.90
N LEU A 11 6.70 3.48 8.15
CA LEU A 11 6.77 3.02 6.76
C LEU A 11 7.48 4.06 5.89
N ARG A 12 7.20 5.34 6.13
CA ARG A 12 7.87 6.42 5.42
C ARG A 12 9.37 6.42 5.69
N GLU A 13 9.76 6.17 6.93
CA GLU A 13 11.17 6.12 7.30
C GLU A 13 11.91 5.00 6.57
N THR A 14 11.25 3.88 6.33
CA THR A 14 11.85 2.70 5.68
C THR A 14 11.76 2.76 4.16
N LEU A 15 10.61 3.18 3.62
CA LEU A 15 10.32 3.08 2.19
C LEU A 15 10.32 4.43 1.48
N GLY A 16 10.45 5.54 2.21
CA GLY A 16 10.35 6.87 1.65
C GLY A 16 8.92 7.39 1.68
N PRO A 17 8.70 8.62 1.18
CA PRO A 17 7.39 9.27 1.31
C PRO A 17 6.31 8.67 0.40
N GLY A 18 6.71 8.00 -0.67
CA GLY A 18 5.78 7.44 -1.65
C GLY A 18 6.35 7.55 -3.04
N GLU A 19 5.57 7.13 -4.02
CA GLU A 19 5.99 7.15 -5.41
C GLU A 19 4.80 7.03 -6.33
N ALA A 20 4.98 7.49 -7.57
CA ALA A 20 4.04 7.15 -8.64
C ALA A 20 4.40 5.75 -9.15
N LEU A 21 3.41 4.88 -9.23
CA LEU A 21 3.61 3.50 -9.63
C LEU A 21 2.75 3.17 -10.85
N GLU A 22 3.38 2.58 -11.86
CA GLU A 22 2.64 1.97 -12.97
C GLU A 22 2.53 0.47 -12.68
N TRP A 23 1.29 -0.03 -12.59
CA TRP A 23 1.00 -1.40 -12.21
C TRP A 23 -0.10 -1.96 -13.09
N SER A 24 0.10 -3.14 -13.64
CA SER A 24 -0.82 -3.71 -14.63
C SER A 24 -1.26 -5.11 -14.22
N PRO A 25 -2.02 -5.25 -13.12
CA PRO A 25 -2.56 -6.54 -12.73
C PRO A 25 -3.77 -6.91 -13.58
N PRO A 26 -4.19 -8.18 -13.58
CA PRO A 26 -5.51 -8.52 -14.10
C PRO A 26 -6.58 -7.72 -13.37
N ALA A 27 -7.66 -7.35 -14.07
CA ALA A 27 -8.67 -6.46 -13.52
C ALA A 27 -9.26 -7.00 -12.21
N GLU A 28 -9.51 -8.30 -12.14
CA GLU A 28 -10.07 -8.93 -10.94
C GLU A 28 -9.10 -9.01 -9.77
N ALA A 29 -7.82 -8.75 -10.02
CA ALA A 29 -6.76 -8.77 -9.00
C ALA A 29 -6.29 -7.37 -8.63
N ALA A 30 -6.95 -6.32 -9.10
CA ALA A 30 -6.54 -4.94 -8.84
C ALA A 30 -7.10 -4.48 -7.49
N THR A 31 -6.61 -5.06 -6.40
CA THR A 31 -7.06 -4.76 -5.04
C THR A 31 -5.91 -4.24 -4.19
N ALA A 32 -6.25 -3.60 -3.07
CA ALA A 32 -5.25 -3.09 -2.13
C ALA A 32 -4.36 -4.21 -1.60
N GLY A 33 -4.94 -5.39 -1.31
CA GLY A 33 -4.16 -6.53 -0.84
C GLY A 33 -3.19 -7.06 -1.87
N ALA A 34 -3.63 -7.14 -3.13
CA ALA A 34 -2.76 -7.58 -4.21
C ALA A 34 -1.62 -6.59 -4.45
N LEU A 35 -1.91 -5.30 -4.34
CA LEU A 35 -0.87 -4.27 -4.43
C LEU A 35 0.17 -4.43 -3.32
N ARG A 36 -0.26 -4.66 -2.09
CA ARG A 36 0.65 -4.88 -0.97
C ARG A 36 1.58 -6.05 -1.25
N GLN A 37 1.05 -7.16 -1.78
CA GLN A 37 1.86 -8.32 -2.14
C GLN A 37 2.86 -7.98 -3.24
N PHE A 38 2.44 -7.23 -4.25
CA PHE A 38 3.33 -6.79 -5.32
C PHE A 38 4.48 -5.97 -4.77
N LEU A 39 4.18 -5.02 -3.89
CA LEU A 39 5.20 -4.16 -3.29
C LEU A 39 6.17 -4.96 -2.43
N ARG A 40 5.70 -5.97 -1.70
CA ARG A 40 6.56 -6.82 -0.88
C ARG A 40 7.63 -7.51 -1.69
N ALA A 41 7.34 -7.83 -2.94
CA ALA A 41 8.28 -8.53 -3.81
C ALA A 41 9.35 -7.62 -4.40
N ARG A 42 9.28 -6.30 -4.19
CA ARG A 42 10.19 -5.35 -4.83
C ARG A 42 11.57 -5.28 -4.17
N SER A 43 11.62 -5.44 -2.86
CA SER A 43 12.88 -5.40 -2.14
C SER A 43 12.70 -6.03 -0.76
N GLN A 44 13.82 -6.31 -0.09
CA GLN A 44 13.79 -6.83 1.27
C GLN A 44 13.18 -5.81 2.23
N ALA A 45 13.46 -4.53 2.03
CA ALA A 45 12.87 -3.48 2.87
C ALA A 45 11.36 -3.45 2.72
N HIS A 46 10.84 -3.57 1.49
CA HIS A 46 9.39 -3.64 1.26
C HIS A 46 8.80 -4.89 1.91
N GLU A 47 9.46 -6.05 1.76
CA GLU A 47 8.97 -7.29 2.36
C GLU A 47 8.85 -7.16 3.88
N GLN A 48 9.86 -6.60 4.53
CA GLN A 48 9.84 -6.46 5.98
C GLN A 48 8.80 -5.44 6.44
N ALA A 49 8.70 -4.32 5.74
CA ALA A 49 7.78 -3.24 6.15
C ALA A 49 6.31 -3.61 5.95
N LEU A 50 6.01 -4.37 4.91
CA LEU A 50 4.64 -4.69 4.50
C LEU A 50 4.26 -6.15 4.73
N ALA A 51 5.07 -6.91 5.47
CA ALA A 51 4.82 -8.32 5.72
C ALA A 51 3.44 -8.54 6.36
N PRO A 52 2.79 -9.71 6.10
CA PRO A 52 1.45 -9.96 6.62
C PRO A 52 1.36 -9.89 8.14
N GLY A 53 2.45 -10.20 8.84
CA GLY A 53 2.50 -10.11 10.31
C GLY A 53 2.62 -8.70 10.84
N ARG A 54 2.86 -7.72 9.97
CA ARG A 54 2.93 -6.31 10.39
C ARG A 54 1.54 -5.71 10.39
N ALA A 55 1.26 -4.94 11.45
CA ALA A 55 0.01 -4.20 11.54
C ALA A 55 0.11 -2.97 10.62
N VAL A 56 -0.37 -3.12 9.39
CA VAL A 56 -0.36 -2.05 8.38
C VAL A 56 -1.78 -1.79 7.95
N ARG A 57 -2.15 -0.53 7.93
CA ARG A 57 -3.45 -0.08 7.45
C ARG A 57 -3.31 0.50 6.05
N VAL A 58 -4.43 0.54 5.33
CA VAL A 58 -4.46 1.10 3.97
C VAL A 58 -5.64 2.04 3.83
N ALA A 59 -5.43 3.13 3.11
CA ALA A 59 -6.50 4.04 2.70
C ALA A 59 -6.41 4.22 1.20
N VAL A 60 -7.56 4.25 0.55
CA VAL A 60 -7.66 4.48 -0.89
C VAL A 60 -8.44 5.77 -1.09
N ASP A 61 -7.84 6.74 -1.78
CA ASP A 61 -8.43 8.06 -2.00
C ASP A 61 -8.89 8.68 -0.68
N GLN A 62 -8.05 8.53 0.35
CA GLN A 62 -8.23 9.10 1.69
C GLN A 62 -9.39 8.48 2.48
N SER A 63 -9.91 7.35 2.03
CA SER A 63 -10.93 6.59 2.77
C SER A 63 -10.33 5.28 3.25
N MET A 64 -10.66 4.89 4.48
CA MET A 64 -10.18 3.62 5.01
C MET A 64 -10.61 2.48 4.11
N ALA A 65 -9.69 1.55 3.87
CA ALA A 65 -9.87 0.45 2.95
C ALA A 65 -9.41 -0.86 3.60
N HIS A 66 -9.58 -1.95 2.87
CA HIS A 66 -9.13 -3.28 3.29
C HIS A 66 -8.56 -4.02 2.09
N ASP A 67 -8.10 -5.25 2.32
CA ASP A 67 -7.39 -6.00 1.27
C ASP A 67 -8.21 -6.21 0.01
N MET A 68 -9.52 -6.32 0.12
CA MET A 68 -10.39 -6.56 -1.04
C MET A 68 -10.85 -5.29 -1.73
N THR A 69 -10.49 -4.12 -1.21
CA THR A 69 -10.90 -2.86 -1.82
C THR A 69 -10.31 -2.73 -3.23
N PRO A 70 -11.15 -2.54 -4.26
CA PRO A 70 -10.64 -2.41 -5.62
C PRO A 70 -9.91 -1.09 -5.83
N LEU A 71 -8.92 -1.11 -6.68
CA LEU A 71 -8.15 0.07 -7.07
C LEU A 71 -8.53 0.47 -8.49
N HIS A 72 -8.46 1.76 -8.77
CA HIS A 72 -8.72 2.29 -10.11
C HIS A 72 -7.54 3.12 -10.56
N ASP A 73 -7.48 3.37 -11.86
CA ASP A 73 -6.44 4.24 -12.42
C ASP A 73 -6.52 5.61 -11.77
N GLY A 74 -5.36 6.13 -11.35
CA GLY A 74 -5.28 7.43 -10.70
C GLY A 74 -5.51 7.39 -9.18
N ALA A 75 -5.76 6.22 -8.59
CA ALA A 75 -6.02 6.14 -7.15
C ALA A 75 -4.79 6.52 -6.34
N GLU A 76 -5.04 7.17 -5.20
CA GLU A 76 -4.03 7.38 -4.17
C GLU A 76 -4.14 6.24 -3.16
N VAL A 77 -3.04 5.53 -2.91
CA VAL A 77 -3.04 4.42 -1.96
C VAL A 77 -2.03 4.72 -0.87
N ALA A 78 -2.51 4.88 0.36
CA ALA A 78 -1.69 5.20 1.50
C ALA A 78 -1.55 3.98 2.41
N PHE A 79 -0.32 3.68 2.81
CA PHE A 79 -0.03 2.65 3.81
C PHE A 79 0.52 3.32 5.05
N PHE A 80 0.05 2.89 6.21
CA PHE A 80 0.45 3.49 7.47
C PHE A 80 0.28 2.49 8.61
N PRO A 81 1.08 2.62 9.68
CA PRO A 81 0.88 1.77 10.86
C PRO A 81 -0.40 2.21 11.57
N PRO A 82 -1.06 1.30 12.31
CA PRO A 82 -2.23 1.71 13.07
C PRO A 82 -1.87 2.74 14.12
N VAL A 83 -2.78 3.67 14.35
CA VAL A 83 -2.63 4.60 15.46
C VAL A 83 -2.85 3.81 16.74
N THR A 84 -1.79 3.65 17.53
CA THR A 84 -1.97 3.10 18.85
C THR A 84 -2.64 4.19 19.68
N GLY A 85 -3.88 3.98 20.05
CA GLY A 85 -4.60 4.91 20.87
C GLY A 85 -3.89 5.05 22.20
N GLY A 86 -2.93 5.86 22.18
CA GLY A 86 -2.13 6.05 23.36
C GLY A 86 -2.49 7.23 24.06
#